data_57ced4c68797568689c26c6418b23146
#
_entry.id   57ced4c68797568689c26c6418b23146
#
_cell.length_a   1.000
_cell.length_b   1.000
_cell.length_c   1.000
_cell.angle_alpha   90.00
_cell.angle_beta   90.00
_cell.angle_gamma   90.00
#
_symmetry.space_group_name_H-M   'P 1'
#
loop_
_entity.id
_entity.type
_entity.pdbx_description
1 polymer ?
#
loop_
_entity_poly.entity_id
_entity_poly.type
_entity_poly.pdbx_seq_one_letter_code
_entity_poly.pdbx_strand_id
1 'polypeptide(L)'
;MIWFNPVRRMFDSSYRDRPPWDLGRPRQQFVELVRQGEITGPVLDLGCGTGENALFFAEQGLEVLGIDFAPRAIRLAEQKAKERGVRVQFRVQDALVLEGLGRTFMTATDSGFFHTLSDRDRPVFARSLAGVLVPGGRYFMISFSDREPPGYGPRRVSEREIRECFRDGWSVQYILPTVIESAVKDPGPRGWLSLITKT
;
A
#
# COMPACT_ATOMS: atom_id res chain seq x y z
N MET A 1 -19.66 8.95 -10.29
CA MET A 1 -18.99 10.28 -10.38
C MET A 1 -17.56 10.25 -9.85
N ILE A 2 -16.76 9.22 -10.20
CA ILE A 2 -15.39 8.95 -9.68
C ILE A 2 -14.30 9.75 -10.43
N TRP A 3 -14.63 10.33 -11.58
CA TRP A 3 -13.66 10.93 -12.52
C TRP A 3 -13.18 12.36 -12.18
N PHE A 4 -13.81 13.07 -11.24
CA PHE A 4 -13.53 14.47 -10.93
C PHE A 4 -12.79 14.70 -9.59
N ASN A 5 -12.12 13.69 -9.03
CA ASN A 5 -11.33 13.87 -7.80
C ASN A 5 -9.97 14.51 -8.14
N PRO A 6 -9.67 15.75 -7.65
CA PRO A 6 -8.42 16.44 -7.91
C PRO A 6 -7.18 15.65 -7.45
N VAL A 7 -7.29 14.94 -6.33
CA VAL A 7 -6.22 14.11 -5.76
C VAL A 7 -5.88 12.95 -6.72
N ARG A 8 -6.90 12.29 -7.28
CA ARG A 8 -6.71 11.24 -8.29
C ARG A 8 -5.98 11.77 -9.52
N ARG A 9 -6.38 12.95 -10.02
CA ARG A 9 -5.73 13.56 -11.18
C ARG A 9 -4.27 13.90 -10.89
N MET A 10 -3.98 14.41 -9.72
CA MET A 10 -2.61 14.71 -9.28
C MET A 10 -1.75 13.45 -9.29
N PHE A 11 -2.19 12.37 -8.64
CA PHE A 11 -1.44 11.11 -8.63
C PHE A 11 -1.33 10.48 -10.02
N ASP A 12 -2.40 10.45 -10.83
CA ASP A 12 -2.33 9.91 -12.19
C ASP A 12 -1.34 10.70 -13.06
N SER A 13 -1.30 12.03 -12.90
CA SER A 13 -0.35 12.86 -13.64
C SER A 13 1.09 12.67 -13.21
N SER A 14 1.35 12.33 -11.94
CA SER A 14 2.70 12.05 -11.44
C SER A 14 3.37 10.86 -12.15
N TYR A 15 2.58 9.92 -12.68
CA TYR A 15 3.08 8.80 -13.47
C TYR A 15 3.33 9.13 -14.97
N ARG A 16 3.32 10.41 -15.37
CA ARG A 16 3.86 10.85 -16.69
C ARG A 16 5.36 10.73 -16.72
N ASP A 17 5.96 11.05 -15.58
CA ASP A 17 7.39 10.89 -15.30
C ASP A 17 7.54 9.82 -14.20
N ARG A 18 8.76 9.54 -13.79
CA ARG A 18 8.99 8.61 -12.67
C ARG A 18 8.87 9.38 -11.35
N PRO A 19 7.81 9.12 -10.53
CA PRO A 19 7.66 9.82 -9.27
C PRO A 19 8.69 9.37 -8.23
N PRO A 20 8.97 10.19 -7.19
CA PRO A 20 10.00 9.90 -6.18
C PRO A 20 9.82 8.60 -5.40
N TRP A 21 8.58 8.12 -5.33
CA TRP A 21 8.23 6.87 -4.63
C TRP A 21 8.35 5.62 -5.50
N ASP A 22 8.50 5.77 -6.83
CA ASP A 22 8.74 4.65 -7.74
C ASP A 22 10.24 4.32 -7.81
N LEU A 23 10.65 3.31 -7.08
CA LEU A 23 12.04 2.88 -7.00
C LEU A 23 12.48 1.98 -8.18
N GLY A 24 11.52 1.43 -8.94
CA GLY A 24 11.79 0.40 -9.95
C GLY A 24 12.22 -0.94 -9.35
N ARG A 25 11.96 -1.15 -8.06
CA ARG A 25 12.23 -2.38 -7.30
C ARG A 25 11.30 -2.46 -6.09
N PRO A 26 11.09 -3.65 -5.51
CA PRO A 26 10.27 -3.81 -4.31
C PRO A 26 10.89 -3.09 -3.11
N ARG A 27 10.06 -2.78 -2.12
CA ARG A 27 10.50 -2.26 -0.82
C ARG A 27 11.27 -3.33 -0.06
N GLN A 28 12.43 -2.98 0.47
CA GLN A 28 13.28 -3.91 1.21
C GLN A 28 12.55 -4.51 2.43
N GLN A 29 11.68 -3.73 3.09
CA GLN A 29 10.85 -4.22 4.19
C GLN A 29 9.95 -5.37 3.76
N PHE A 30 9.33 -5.30 2.60
CA PHE A 30 8.48 -6.37 2.10
C PHE A 30 9.28 -7.58 1.61
N VAL A 31 10.47 -7.37 1.05
CA VAL A 31 11.39 -8.46 0.72
C VAL A 31 11.74 -9.27 1.97
N GLU A 32 12.05 -8.58 3.06
CA GLU A 32 12.37 -9.22 4.34
C GLU A 32 11.18 -9.95 4.95
N LEU A 33 9.98 -9.35 4.94
CA LEU A 33 8.76 -9.99 5.43
C LEU A 33 8.38 -11.25 4.63
N VAL A 34 8.58 -11.27 3.32
CA VAL A 34 8.40 -12.48 2.51
C VAL A 34 9.42 -13.55 2.89
N ARG A 35 10.69 -13.18 3.05
CA ARG A 35 11.75 -14.10 3.46
C ARG A 35 11.48 -14.74 4.84
N GLN A 36 10.83 -14.00 5.74
CA GLN A 36 10.42 -14.48 7.06
C GLN A 36 9.12 -15.31 7.03
N GLY A 37 8.46 -15.44 5.88
CA GLY A 37 7.16 -16.13 5.77
C GLY A 37 5.98 -15.36 6.37
N GLU A 38 6.16 -14.05 6.63
CA GLU A 38 5.13 -13.20 7.22
C GLU A 38 4.05 -12.78 6.20
N ILE A 39 4.42 -12.62 4.93
CA ILE A 39 3.47 -12.33 3.84
C ILE A 39 3.04 -13.65 3.20
N THR A 40 1.74 -13.95 3.29
CA THR A 40 1.12 -15.15 2.73
C THR A 40 -0.03 -14.76 1.81
N GLY A 41 -0.25 -15.54 0.75
CA GLY A 41 -1.31 -15.25 -0.24
C GLY A 41 -2.66 -15.86 0.09
N PRO A 42 -3.73 -15.35 -0.55
CA PRO A 42 -3.71 -14.27 -1.55
C PRO A 42 -3.40 -12.90 -0.95
N VAL A 43 -2.63 -12.08 -1.71
CA VAL A 43 -2.15 -10.76 -1.31
C VAL A 43 -2.91 -9.66 -2.04
N LEU A 44 -3.31 -8.61 -1.33
CA LEU A 44 -3.81 -7.34 -1.88
C LEU A 44 -2.76 -6.25 -1.69
N ASP A 45 -2.19 -5.73 -2.78
CA ASP A 45 -1.25 -4.60 -2.75
C ASP A 45 -2.01 -3.28 -2.99
N LEU A 46 -2.16 -2.48 -1.95
CA LEU A 46 -2.97 -1.26 -1.90
C LEU A 46 -2.15 -0.05 -2.35
N GLY A 47 -2.67 0.73 -3.31
CA GLY A 47 -1.92 1.83 -3.90
C GLY A 47 -0.64 1.31 -4.56
N CYS A 48 -0.75 0.22 -5.33
CA CYS A 48 0.39 -0.53 -5.85
C CYS A 48 1.30 0.27 -6.80
N GLY A 49 0.86 1.45 -7.26
CA GLY A 49 1.60 2.27 -8.20
C GLY A 49 1.94 1.50 -9.47
N THR A 50 3.21 1.51 -9.87
CA THR A 50 3.72 0.77 -11.04
C THR A 50 4.01 -0.71 -10.76
N GLY A 51 3.55 -1.25 -9.62
CA GLY A 51 3.44 -2.67 -9.34
C GLY A 51 4.67 -3.37 -8.80
N GLU A 52 5.75 -2.68 -8.41
CA GLU A 52 7.01 -3.35 -8.04
C GLU A 52 6.88 -4.33 -6.87
N ASN A 53 6.10 -4.00 -5.84
CA ASN A 53 5.85 -4.93 -4.73
C ASN A 53 4.98 -6.11 -5.19
N ALA A 54 3.87 -5.83 -5.89
CA ALA A 54 2.96 -6.85 -6.41
C ALA A 54 3.66 -7.84 -7.35
N LEU A 55 4.53 -7.34 -8.24
CA LEU A 55 5.35 -8.16 -9.14
C LEU A 55 6.30 -9.05 -8.34
N PHE A 56 7.00 -8.48 -7.37
CA PHE A 56 7.90 -9.24 -6.49
C PHE A 56 7.15 -10.36 -5.75
N PHE A 57 5.99 -10.07 -5.15
CA PHE A 57 5.20 -11.10 -4.46
C PHE A 57 4.78 -12.23 -5.40
N ALA A 58 4.37 -11.89 -6.63
CA ALA A 58 4.01 -12.89 -7.64
C ALA A 58 5.23 -13.71 -8.11
N GLU A 59 6.42 -13.11 -8.23
CA GLU A 59 7.68 -13.80 -8.50
C GLU A 59 8.05 -14.80 -7.38
N GLN A 60 7.60 -14.56 -6.14
CA GLN A 60 7.73 -15.50 -5.01
C GLN A 60 6.63 -16.58 -4.98
N GLY A 61 5.78 -16.66 -6.01
CA GLY A 61 4.74 -17.68 -6.13
C GLY A 61 3.44 -17.35 -5.39
N LEU A 62 3.27 -16.13 -4.90
CA LEU A 62 2.04 -15.71 -4.23
C LEU A 62 0.97 -15.29 -5.27
N GLU A 63 -0.29 -15.57 -4.97
CA GLU A 63 -1.41 -14.99 -5.71
C GLU A 63 -1.60 -13.53 -5.31
N VAL A 64 -1.57 -12.60 -6.27
CA VAL A 64 -1.55 -11.15 -5.98
C VAL A 64 -2.58 -10.40 -6.81
N LEU A 65 -3.26 -9.46 -6.17
CA LEU A 65 -4.01 -8.39 -6.80
C LEU A 65 -3.41 -7.05 -6.38
N GLY A 66 -2.85 -6.31 -7.34
CA GLY A 66 -2.45 -4.92 -7.14
C GLY A 66 -3.57 -3.96 -7.51
N ILE A 67 -3.87 -3.01 -6.65
CA ILE A 67 -4.86 -1.97 -6.95
C ILE A 67 -4.26 -0.57 -6.79
N ASP A 68 -4.66 0.30 -7.69
CA ASP A 68 -4.39 1.73 -7.61
C ASP A 68 -5.57 2.50 -8.23
N PHE A 69 -5.83 3.70 -7.76
CA PHE A 69 -6.90 4.51 -8.36
C PHE A 69 -6.42 5.31 -9.59
N ALA A 70 -5.11 5.36 -9.86
CA ALA A 70 -4.50 5.99 -11.02
C ALA A 70 -4.44 5.02 -12.22
N PRO A 71 -5.21 5.24 -13.30
CA PRO A 71 -5.20 4.33 -14.44
C PRO A 71 -3.84 4.23 -15.13
N ARG A 72 -3.02 5.30 -15.05
CA ARG A 72 -1.69 5.30 -15.65
C ARG A 72 -0.73 4.39 -14.89
N ALA A 73 -0.80 4.39 -13.56
CA ALA A 73 -0.02 3.48 -12.72
C ALA A 73 -0.32 2.02 -13.08
N ILE A 74 -1.60 1.67 -13.18
CA ILE A 74 -2.04 0.31 -13.52
C ILE A 74 -1.55 -0.11 -14.91
N ARG A 75 -1.65 0.75 -15.95
CA ARG A 75 -1.11 0.42 -17.28
C ARG A 75 0.40 0.14 -17.25
N LEU A 76 1.16 0.92 -16.47
CA LEU A 76 2.60 0.69 -16.31
C LEU A 76 2.89 -0.62 -15.57
N ALA A 77 2.10 -0.94 -14.55
CA ALA A 77 2.21 -2.20 -13.81
C ALA A 77 1.92 -3.42 -14.71
N GLU A 78 0.85 -3.36 -15.50
CA GLU A 78 0.49 -4.41 -16.48
C GLU A 78 1.58 -4.58 -17.55
N GLN A 79 2.16 -3.48 -18.04
CA GLN A 79 3.26 -3.53 -18.99
C GLN A 79 4.49 -4.24 -18.40
N LYS A 80 4.89 -3.87 -17.17
CA LYS A 80 6.00 -4.52 -16.45
C LYS A 80 5.75 -6.00 -16.21
N ALA A 81 4.52 -6.39 -15.83
CA ALA A 81 4.14 -7.80 -15.68
C ALA A 81 4.34 -8.59 -16.96
N LYS A 82 3.90 -8.04 -18.09
CA LYS A 82 4.09 -8.65 -19.42
C LYS A 82 5.58 -8.77 -19.79
N GLU A 83 6.35 -7.71 -19.58
CA GLU A 83 7.80 -7.68 -19.90
C GLU A 83 8.60 -8.69 -19.08
N ARG A 84 8.22 -8.90 -17.80
CA ARG A 84 8.88 -9.85 -16.89
C ARG A 84 8.31 -11.27 -16.99
N GLY A 85 7.21 -11.49 -17.72
CA GLY A 85 6.53 -12.78 -17.80
C GLY A 85 5.88 -13.23 -16.48
N VAL A 86 5.52 -12.28 -15.62
CA VAL A 86 4.95 -12.54 -14.28
C VAL A 86 3.43 -12.52 -14.34
N ARG A 87 2.78 -13.52 -13.73
CA ARG A 87 1.31 -13.57 -13.61
C ARG A 87 0.87 -12.85 -12.36
N VAL A 88 0.32 -11.66 -12.54
CA VAL A 88 -0.26 -10.83 -11.47
C VAL A 88 -1.47 -10.08 -12.03
N GLN A 89 -2.48 -9.87 -11.19
CA GLN A 89 -3.66 -9.09 -11.56
C GLN A 89 -3.48 -7.65 -11.10
N PHE A 90 -3.83 -6.71 -11.98
CA PHE A 90 -3.90 -5.29 -11.63
C PHE A 90 -5.29 -4.74 -11.91
N ARG A 91 -5.76 -3.81 -11.07
CA ARG A 91 -7.09 -3.22 -11.23
C ARG A 91 -7.10 -1.75 -10.83
N VAL A 92 -7.74 -0.92 -11.66
CA VAL A 92 -8.06 0.45 -11.26
C VAL A 92 -9.19 0.40 -10.24
N GLN A 93 -8.89 0.66 -8.97
CA GLN A 93 -9.82 0.53 -7.86
C GLN A 93 -9.53 1.58 -6.78
N ASP A 94 -10.59 2.12 -6.18
CA ASP A 94 -10.50 2.97 -5.00
C ASP A 94 -10.47 2.07 -3.74
N ALA A 95 -9.45 2.21 -2.92
CA ALA A 95 -9.30 1.45 -1.68
C ALA A 95 -10.35 1.81 -0.60
N LEU A 96 -11.10 2.89 -0.79
CA LEU A 96 -12.24 3.22 0.07
C LEU A 96 -13.49 2.37 -0.23
N VAL A 97 -13.50 1.59 -1.33
CA VAL A 97 -14.64 0.77 -1.77
C VAL A 97 -14.11 -0.58 -2.29
N LEU A 98 -13.66 -1.46 -1.37
CA LEU A 98 -13.06 -2.76 -1.71
C LEU A 98 -14.07 -3.90 -1.87
N GLU A 99 -15.30 -3.76 -1.35
CA GLU A 99 -16.33 -4.82 -1.42
C GLU A 99 -16.58 -5.29 -2.86
N GLY A 100 -16.43 -4.39 -3.84
CA GLY A 100 -16.55 -4.70 -5.27
C GLY A 100 -15.48 -5.63 -5.83
N LEU A 101 -14.46 -6.04 -5.05
CA LEU A 101 -13.47 -7.02 -5.46
C LEU A 101 -14.02 -8.45 -5.49
N GLY A 102 -15.06 -8.75 -4.70
CA GLY A 102 -15.75 -10.04 -4.69
C GLY A 102 -14.88 -11.22 -4.20
N ARG A 103 -13.79 -10.94 -3.47
CA ARG A 103 -12.85 -11.94 -2.94
C ARG A 103 -12.20 -11.46 -1.65
N THR A 104 -11.60 -12.37 -0.92
CA THR A 104 -10.88 -12.09 0.32
C THR A 104 -9.39 -12.37 0.20
N PHE A 105 -8.60 -11.78 1.11
CA PHE A 105 -7.15 -11.87 1.14
C PHE A 105 -6.65 -12.27 2.52
N MET A 106 -5.52 -12.96 2.57
CA MET A 106 -4.81 -13.28 3.81
C MET A 106 -3.90 -12.13 4.22
N THR A 107 -3.32 -11.45 3.24
CA THR A 107 -2.43 -10.31 3.49
C THR A 107 -2.85 -9.11 2.64
N ALA A 108 -2.82 -7.93 3.23
CA ALA A 108 -2.80 -6.66 2.51
C ALA A 108 -1.46 -5.96 2.76
N THR A 109 -0.94 -5.27 1.75
CA THR A 109 0.28 -4.46 1.83
C THR A 109 0.01 -3.04 1.39
N ASP A 110 0.71 -2.09 2.00
CA ASP A 110 0.64 -0.66 1.68
C ASP A 110 2.02 -0.03 1.83
N SER A 111 2.51 0.59 0.79
CA SER A 111 3.72 1.38 0.85
C SER A 111 3.45 2.83 0.44
N GLY A 112 2.93 3.61 1.40
CA GLY A 112 2.75 5.04 1.16
C GLY A 112 1.35 5.45 0.70
N PHE A 113 0.35 4.57 0.82
CA PHE A 113 -1.03 4.91 0.53
C PHE A 113 -1.74 5.53 1.76
N PHE A 114 -1.65 4.90 2.95
CA PHE A 114 -2.39 5.31 4.15
C PHE A 114 -2.12 6.77 4.55
N HIS A 115 -0.89 7.24 4.43
CA HIS A 115 -0.53 8.61 4.77
C HIS A 115 -1.09 9.67 3.79
N THR A 116 -1.65 9.25 2.66
CA THR A 116 -2.36 10.15 1.73
C THR A 116 -3.82 10.36 2.10
N LEU A 117 -4.37 9.50 2.98
CA LEU A 117 -5.76 9.57 3.39
C LEU A 117 -6.03 10.71 4.38
N SER A 118 -7.15 11.40 4.17
CA SER A 118 -7.67 12.35 5.14
C SER A 118 -8.15 11.66 6.43
N ASP A 119 -8.31 12.42 7.53
CA ASP A 119 -8.87 11.89 8.78
C ASP A 119 -10.26 11.30 8.59
N ARG A 120 -11.05 11.88 7.68
CA ARG A 120 -12.37 11.39 7.31
C ARG A 120 -12.31 10.04 6.58
N ASP A 121 -11.33 9.86 5.71
CA ASP A 121 -11.23 8.69 4.84
C ASP A 121 -10.61 7.48 5.53
N ARG A 122 -9.75 7.68 6.53
CA ARG A 122 -9.10 6.59 7.28
C ARG A 122 -10.07 5.59 7.90
N PRO A 123 -11.13 6.00 8.64
CA PRO A 123 -12.11 5.03 9.16
C PRO A 123 -12.92 4.34 8.06
N VAL A 124 -13.15 5.00 6.92
CA VAL A 124 -13.81 4.40 5.75
C VAL A 124 -12.91 3.32 5.17
N PHE A 125 -11.63 3.63 5.00
CA PHE A 125 -10.63 2.66 4.53
C PHE A 125 -10.52 1.45 5.46
N ALA A 126 -10.41 1.66 6.78
CA ALA A 126 -10.30 0.55 7.73
C ALA A 126 -11.50 -0.42 7.64
N ARG A 127 -12.73 0.11 7.50
CA ARG A 127 -13.93 -0.71 7.27
C ARG A 127 -13.91 -1.41 5.92
N SER A 128 -13.53 -0.71 4.85
CA SER A 128 -13.42 -1.26 3.51
C SER A 128 -12.41 -2.43 3.47
N LEU A 129 -11.25 -2.24 4.10
CA LEU A 129 -10.20 -3.26 4.22
C LEU A 129 -10.68 -4.47 5.05
N ALA A 130 -11.41 -4.23 6.15
CA ALA A 130 -12.00 -5.31 6.95
C ALA A 130 -12.96 -6.18 6.13
N GLY A 131 -13.68 -5.61 5.17
CA GLY A 131 -14.60 -6.34 4.29
C GLY A 131 -13.93 -7.36 3.37
N VAL A 132 -12.62 -7.21 3.11
CA VAL A 132 -11.88 -8.05 2.16
C VAL A 132 -10.72 -8.84 2.77
N LEU A 133 -10.38 -8.62 4.04
CA LEU A 133 -9.46 -9.50 4.75
C LEU A 133 -10.21 -10.65 5.45
N VAL A 134 -9.63 -11.83 5.45
CA VAL A 134 -10.12 -12.95 6.27
C VAL A 134 -9.94 -12.65 7.76
N PRO A 135 -10.69 -13.26 8.68
CA PRO A 135 -10.36 -13.24 10.12
C PRO A 135 -8.91 -13.70 10.33
N GLY A 136 -8.14 -13.00 11.14
CA GLY A 136 -6.70 -13.22 11.28
C GLY A 136 -5.85 -12.69 10.13
N GLY A 137 -6.46 -12.11 9.10
CA GLY A 137 -5.75 -11.52 7.96
C GLY A 137 -4.87 -10.34 8.41
N ARG A 138 -3.72 -10.18 7.75
CA ARG A 138 -2.65 -9.25 8.12
C ARG A 138 -2.60 -8.06 7.20
N TYR A 139 -2.40 -6.89 7.75
CA TYR A 139 -2.15 -5.67 7.00
C TYR A 139 -0.79 -5.08 7.38
N PHE A 140 0.15 -5.12 6.44
CA PHE A 140 1.47 -4.51 6.57
C PHE A 140 1.47 -3.13 5.90
N MET A 141 1.76 -2.11 6.68
CA MET A 141 1.69 -0.71 6.24
C MET A 141 3.02 -0.01 6.46
N ILE A 142 3.52 0.66 5.43
CA ILE A 142 4.64 1.60 5.51
C ILE A 142 4.08 3.01 5.33
N SER A 143 4.24 3.87 6.32
CA SER A 143 3.76 5.26 6.28
C SER A 143 4.81 6.25 6.78
N PHE A 144 4.69 7.52 6.38
CA PHE A 144 5.52 8.59 6.97
C PHE A 144 5.24 8.72 8.45
N SER A 145 6.30 8.79 9.25
CA SER A 145 6.24 8.97 10.69
C SER A 145 6.12 10.45 11.07
N ASP A 146 5.44 10.74 12.18
CA ASP A 146 5.46 12.05 12.85
C ASP A 146 6.85 12.43 13.40
N ARG A 147 7.79 11.48 13.43
CA ARG A 147 9.20 11.73 13.73
C ARG A 147 9.99 12.31 12.54
N GLU A 148 9.43 12.30 11.33
CA GLU A 148 10.01 13.01 10.18
C GLU A 148 9.71 14.50 10.29
N PRO A 149 10.71 15.39 10.19
CA PRO A 149 10.49 16.83 10.25
C PRO A 149 9.45 17.32 9.23
N PRO A 150 8.74 18.40 9.54
CA PRO A 150 7.80 19.01 8.58
C PRO A 150 8.55 19.51 7.34
N GLY A 151 7.83 19.64 6.22
CA GLY A 151 8.37 20.10 4.95
C GLY A 151 7.98 19.18 3.81
N TYR A 152 8.97 18.63 3.11
CA TYR A 152 8.75 17.78 1.95
C TYR A 152 7.94 16.49 2.27
N GLY A 153 7.06 16.11 1.34
CA GLY A 153 6.34 14.85 1.35
C GLY A 153 4.93 14.94 1.94
N PRO A 154 4.25 13.79 2.05
CA PRO A 154 2.87 13.71 2.50
C PRO A 154 2.72 13.99 4.00
N ARG A 155 1.47 13.93 4.47
CA ARG A 155 1.12 14.04 5.89
C ARG A 155 1.89 13.02 6.74
N ARG A 156 2.33 13.46 7.92
CA ARG A 156 2.93 12.61 8.96
C ARG A 156 1.82 11.87 9.70
N VAL A 157 2.11 10.65 10.09
CA VAL A 157 1.20 9.78 10.83
C VAL A 157 1.85 9.41 12.16
N SER A 158 1.15 9.63 13.25
CA SER A 158 1.59 9.21 14.59
C SER A 158 1.15 7.79 14.89
N GLU A 159 1.86 7.12 15.83
CA GLU A 159 1.44 5.82 16.36
C GLU A 159 0.02 5.88 16.94
N ARG A 160 -0.34 7.00 17.60
CA ARG A 160 -1.68 7.21 18.13
C ARG A 160 -2.75 7.16 17.03
N GLU A 161 -2.56 7.87 15.92
CA GLU A 161 -3.51 7.89 14.80
C GLU A 161 -3.68 6.49 14.18
N ILE A 162 -2.61 5.70 14.09
CA ILE A 162 -2.70 4.31 13.63
C ILE A 162 -3.57 3.49 14.58
N ARG A 163 -3.30 3.54 15.88
CA ARG A 163 -4.05 2.79 16.89
C ARG A 163 -5.51 3.22 17.00
N GLU A 164 -5.80 4.51 16.85
CA GLU A 164 -7.17 5.05 16.83
C GLU A 164 -7.94 4.58 15.60
N CYS A 165 -7.30 4.55 14.42
CA CYS A 165 -7.91 4.10 13.17
C CYS A 165 -8.24 2.60 13.19
N PHE A 166 -7.34 1.80 13.74
CA PHE A 166 -7.44 0.33 13.78
C PHE A 166 -7.74 -0.17 15.20
N ARG A 167 -8.80 0.35 15.83
CA ARG A 167 -9.21 -0.04 17.18
C ARG A 167 -10.25 -1.16 17.17
N ASP A 168 -11.37 -0.95 16.50
CA ASP A 168 -12.54 -1.83 16.55
C ASP A 168 -12.48 -2.87 15.42
N GLY A 169 -12.38 -4.15 15.77
CA GLY A 169 -12.22 -5.27 14.82
C GLY A 169 -10.78 -5.47 14.31
N TRP A 170 -9.80 -4.85 14.99
CA TRP A 170 -8.39 -4.92 14.64
C TRP A 170 -7.50 -5.08 15.86
N SER A 171 -6.32 -5.65 15.67
CA SER A 171 -5.24 -5.72 16.65
C SER A 171 -3.95 -5.18 16.06
N VAL A 172 -3.44 -4.07 16.58
CA VAL A 172 -2.13 -3.51 16.17
C VAL A 172 -1.04 -4.28 16.88
N GLN A 173 -0.34 -5.16 16.15
CA GLN A 173 0.69 -6.04 16.69
C GLN A 173 1.97 -5.27 17.00
N TYR A 174 2.43 -4.48 16.04
CA TYR A 174 3.58 -3.60 16.23
C TYR A 174 3.52 -2.36 15.33
N ILE A 175 4.24 -1.32 15.74
CA ILE A 175 4.56 -0.13 14.96
C ILE A 175 6.06 0.12 15.18
N LEU A 176 6.88 -0.17 14.19
CA LEU A 176 8.33 -0.10 14.27
C LEU A 176 8.85 1.08 13.45
N PRO A 177 9.85 1.81 13.95
CA PRO A 177 10.52 2.83 13.15
C PRO A 177 11.21 2.20 11.95
N THR A 178 11.09 2.85 10.79
CA THR A 178 11.76 2.46 9.56
C THR A 178 12.19 3.69 8.75
N VAL A 179 12.96 3.48 7.70
CA VAL A 179 13.26 4.48 6.69
C VAL A 179 12.49 4.14 5.43
N ILE A 180 11.77 5.13 4.88
CA ILE A 180 11.07 4.96 3.61
C ILE A 180 12.06 5.28 2.49
N GLU A 181 12.42 4.28 1.70
CA GLU A 181 13.32 4.47 0.57
C GLU A 181 12.73 5.48 -0.43
N SER A 182 13.58 6.34 -0.98
CA SER A 182 13.19 7.40 -1.90
C SER A 182 14.21 7.54 -3.02
N ALA A 183 13.75 7.81 -4.25
CA ALA A 183 14.63 8.05 -5.38
C ALA A 183 15.33 9.42 -5.32
N VAL A 184 14.89 10.33 -4.43
CA VAL A 184 15.35 11.73 -4.38
C VAL A 184 15.94 12.15 -3.03
N LYS A 185 15.92 11.28 -2.03
CA LYS A 185 16.44 11.58 -0.68
C LYS A 185 17.15 10.36 -0.10
N ASP A 186 18.39 10.52 0.31
CA ASP A 186 19.20 9.52 1.00
C ASP A 186 19.86 10.13 2.26
N PRO A 187 19.67 9.58 3.50
CA PRO A 187 18.69 8.55 3.78
C PRO A 187 17.25 9.06 3.53
N GLY A 188 16.36 8.14 3.15
CA GLY A 188 14.95 8.47 2.95
C GLY A 188 14.27 8.97 4.22
N PRO A 189 13.02 9.44 4.13
CA PRO A 189 12.30 9.96 5.29
C PRO A 189 12.01 8.88 6.33
N ARG A 190 11.91 9.32 7.59
CA ARG A 190 11.51 8.45 8.71
C ARG A 190 10.08 7.97 8.54
N GLY A 191 9.85 6.68 8.73
CA GLY A 191 8.56 6.04 8.58
C GLY A 191 8.23 5.09 9.72
N TRP A 192 7.03 4.55 9.64
CA TRP A 192 6.53 3.44 10.44
C TRP A 192 6.34 2.22 9.55
N LEU A 193 6.82 1.06 9.99
CA LEU A 193 6.39 -0.25 9.53
C LEU A 193 5.43 -0.81 10.58
N SER A 194 4.18 -1.04 10.19
CA SER A 194 3.15 -1.51 11.09
C SER A 194 2.59 -2.85 10.64
N LEU A 195 2.30 -3.75 11.59
CA LEU A 195 1.49 -4.93 11.39
C LEU A 195 0.19 -4.79 12.17
N ILE A 196 -0.91 -4.92 11.45
CA ILE A 196 -2.26 -4.82 11.96
C ILE A 196 -3.03 -6.07 11.52
N THR A 197 -3.67 -6.76 12.45
CA THR A 197 -4.39 -8.01 12.19
C THR A 197 -5.88 -7.79 12.37
N LYS A 198 -6.69 -8.29 11.44
CA LYS A 198 -8.14 -8.33 11.58
C LYS A 198 -8.53 -9.37 12.63
N THR A 199 -9.30 -8.98 13.64
CA THR A 199 -9.83 -9.88 14.70
C THR A 199 -11.09 -10.58 14.25
#